data_98f88cfff4740b61b2ca3b3af01eeee9
#
_entry.id   98f88cfff4740b61b2ca3b3af01eeee9
#
_cell.length_a   1.000
_cell.length_b   1.000
_cell.length_c   1.000
_cell.angle_alpha   90.00
_cell.angle_beta   90.00
_cell.angle_gamma   90.00
#
_symmetry.space_group_name_H-M   'P 1'
#
loop_
_entity.id
_entity.type
_entity.pdbx_description
1 polymer ?
#
loop_
_entity_poly.entity_id
_entity_poly.type
_entity_poly.pdbx_seq_one_letter_code
_entity_poly.pdbx_strand_id
1 'polypeptide(L)'
;MRVSDARPLMGVAWTITVYAGDRHAGDAAIAAGFAEARRLEQVLSDYDADSELSRLSAAAPTPQPVPVGDDLWRLLVRAEEIRGLTDGAFDITVGPLTTLWRQSRRSGKLPRPDKLAAARAAVGGDALRLDPKLRGVSLRRPGMRLDPGGIGMGYAADRVLAVLAALGIDSAMVDASGDVVVSAPPPGTAGWRIAVAGLPGDDAPDAKTLVLSQAAVTTSGDARQAVDIDGRRYSHIVDPRTGIGVSGPAAVTVIAADGATADALATAASVLGPDAAADVIDGVPGCSARFVWQAGDGIEHCTTAGWPAD
;
A
#
# COMPACT_ATOMS: atom_id res chain seq x y z
N MET A 1 -24.80 -3.28 -17.57
CA MET A 1 -24.24 -2.05 -18.21
C MET A 1 -23.01 -1.61 -17.41
N ARG A 2 -22.02 -0.93 -18.03
CA ARG A 2 -20.86 -0.35 -17.33
C ARG A 2 -21.23 1.00 -16.69
N VAL A 3 -20.95 1.17 -15.41
CA VAL A 3 -21.07 2.44 -14.66
C VAL A 3 -19.75 2.73 -13.98
N SER A 4 -19.33 4.00 -13.94
CA SER A 4 -18.07 4.42 -13.33
C SER A 4 -18.21 5.80 -12.71
N ASP A 5 -17.59 6.03 -11.56
CA ASP A 5 -17.51 7.34 -10.90
C ASP A 5 -16.14 7.51 -10.25
N ALA A 6 -15.67 8.74 -10.13
CA ALA A 6 -14.38 9.09 -9.54
C ALA A 6 -14.56 10.19 -8.48
N ARG A 7 -13.93 9.99 -7.30
CA ARG A 7 -13.99 10.94 -6.18
C ARG A 7 -12.64 11.05 -5.48
N PRO A 8 -12.33 12.22 -4.91
CA PRO A 8 -11.17 12.37 -4.02
C PRO A 8 -11.49 11.72 -2.65
N LEU A 9 -10.63 10.79 -2.21
CA LEU A 9 -10.70 10.11 -0.91
C LEU A 9 -9.31 9.74 -0.44
N MET A 10 -9.07 9.70 0.87
CA MET A 10 -7.76 9.34 1.45
C MET A 10 -6.59 10.10 0.81
N GLY A 11 -6.82 11.35 0.41
CA GLY A 11 -5.80 12.23 -0.18
C GLY A 11 -5.46 11.97 -1.66
N VAL A 12 -6.14 11.04 -2.33
CA VAL A 12 -5.92 10.67 -3.75
C VAL A 12 -7.22 10.54 -4.52
N ALA A 13 -7.14 10.37 -5.85
CA ALA A 13 -8.30 10.08 -6.69
C ALA A 13 -8.65 8.59 -6.60
N TRP A 14 -9.90 8.29 -6.28
CA TRP A 14 -10.47 6.95 -6.33
C TRP A 14 -11.42 6.82 -7.51
N THR A 15 -11.34 5.73 -8.24
CA THR A 15 -12.28 5.38 -9.31
C THR A 15 -12.90 4.03 -9.02
N ILE A 16 -14.23 3.95 -9.02
CA ILE A 16 -14.97 2.69 -8.92
C ILE A 16 -15.70 2.47 -10.23
N THR A 17 -15.45 1.33 -10.87
CA THR A 17 -16.13 0.88 -12.08
C THR A 17 -16.83 -0.44 -11.82
N VAL A 18 -18.11 -0.54 -12.19
CA VAL A 18 -18.94 -1.73 -12.01
C VAL A 18 -19.67 -2.09 -13.29
N TYR A 19 -20.01 -3.38 -13.44
CA TYR A 19 -20.98 -3.87 -14.40
C TYR A 19 -22.24 -4.31 -13.67
N ALA A 20 -23.33 -3.57 -13.83
CA ALA A 20 -24.61 -3.79 -13.18
C ALA A 20 -25.72 -4.07 -14.19
N GLY A 21 -26.87 -4.58 -13.72
CA GLY A 21 -28.04 -4.84 -14.55
C GLY A 21 -28.60 -3.55 -15.19
N ASP A 22 -28.65 -2.48 -14.40
CA ASP A 22 -29.05 -1.15 -14.86
C ASP A 22 -28.21 -0.05 -14.21
N ARG A 23 -28.45 1.21 -14.61
CA ARG A 23 -27.71 2.37 -14.12
C ARG A 23 -27.97 2.65 -12.64
N HIS A 24 -29.21 2.51 -12.21
CA HIS A 24 -29.61 2.80 -10.84
C HIS A 24 -28.92 1.88 -9.85
N ALA A 25 -28.89 0.58 -10.13
CA ALA A 25 -28.15 -0.41 -9.36
C ALA A 25 -26.64 -0.13 -9.35
N GLY A 26 -26.08 0.27 -10.50
CA GLY A 26 -24.66 0.64 -10.59
C GLY A 26 -24.31 1.88 -9.77
N ASP A 27 -25.10 2.94 -9.88
CA ASP A 27 -24.89 4.18 -9.13
C ASP A 27 -25.05 3.95 -7.61
N ALA A 28 -26.02 3.13 -7.19
CA ALA A 28 -26.22 2.75 -5.78
C ALA A 28 -25.04 1.94 -5.22
N ALA A 29 -24.55 0.95 -5.98
CA ALA A 29 -23.38 0.15 -5.59
C ALA A 29 -22.10 1.01 -5.45
N ILE A 30 -21.84 1.89 -6.42
CA ILE A 30 -20.70 2.82 -6.36
C ILE A 30 -20.81 3.76 -5.16
N ALA A 31 -22.01 4.27 -4.86
CA ALA A 31 -22.22 5.13 -3.69
C ALA A 31 -21.91 4.38 -2.37
N ALA A 32 -22.31 3.11 -2.26
CA ALA A 32 -21.98 2.26 -1.11
C ALA A 32 -20.47 1.99 -1.02
N GLY A 33 -19.79 1.73 -2.13
CA GLY A 33 -18.34 1.56 -2.19
C GLY A 33 -17.59 2.81 -1.67
N PHE A 34 -17.98 4.00 -2.13
CA PHE A 34 -17.40 5.25 -1.62
C PHE A 34 -17.74 5.54 -0.15
N ALA A 35 -18.91 5.10 0.34
CA ALA A 35 -19.24 5.20 1.76
C ALA A 35 -18.34 4.33 2.62
N GLU A 36 -18.04 3.11 2.16
CA GLU A 36 -17.09 2.21 2.85
C GLU A 36 -15.68 2.77 2.86
N ALA A 37 -15.17 3.30 1.75
CA ALA A 37 -13.85 3.93 1.70
C ALA A 37 -13.74 5.11 2.68
N ARG A 38 -14.79 5.97 2.79
CA ARG A 38 -14.83 7.05 3.78
C ARG A 38 -14.85 6.54 5.23
N ARG A 39 -15.58 5.47 5.49
CA ARG A 39 -15.60 4.84 6.82
C ARG A 39 -14.22 4.32 7.20
N LEU A 40 -13.51 3.69 6.25
CA LEU A 40 -12.15 3.19 6.47
C LEU A 40 -11.12 4.33 6.65
N GLU A 41 -11.29 5.47 6.00
CA GLU A 41 -10.45 6.65 6.26
C GLU A 41 -10.52 7.07 7.74
N GLN A 42 -11.70 7.05 8.36
CA GLN A 42 -11.87 7.33 9.80
C GLN A 42 -11.22 6.27 10.72
N VAL A 43 -11.04 5.05 10.22
CA VAL A 43 -10.36 3.97 10.97
C VAL A 43 -8.84 4.05 10.80
N LEU A 44 -8.36 4.24 9.57
CA LEU A 44 -6.98 3.97 9.17
C LEU A 44 -6.12 5.23 8.97
N SER A 45 -6.67 6.44 8.95
CA SER A 45 -5.89 7.64 8.69
C SER A 45 -4.81 7.89 9.76
N ASP A 46 -3.56 8.09 9.32
CA ASP A 46 -2.47 8.54 10.18
C ASP A 46 -2.32 10.08 10.21
N TYR A 47 -3.14 10.79 9.41
CA TYR A 47 -3.23 12.25 9.37
C TYR A 47 -4.34 12.83 10.25
N ASP A 48 -5.45 12.08 10.41
CA ASP A 48 -6.56 12.46 11.28
C ASP A 48 -6.28 11.96 12.70
N ALA A 49 -6.17 12.91 13.65
CA ALA A 49 -5.93 12.59 15.06
C ALA A 49 -7.08 11.80 15.72
N ASP A 50 -8.28 11.92 15.17
CA ASP A 50 -9.49 11.27 15.68
C ASP A 50 -9.73 9.87 15.05
N SER A 51 -8.90 9.46 14.11
CA SER A 51 -8.96 8.09 13.58
C SER A 51 -8.63 7.05 14.65
N GLU A 52 -9.13 5.83 14.48
CA GLU A 52 -8.84 4.74 15.42
C GLU A 52 -7.35 4.44 15.50
N LEU A 53 -6.66 4.35 14.35
CA LEU A 53 -5.22 4.12 14.25
C LEU A 53 -4.40 5.21 14.91
N SER A 54 -4.77 6.49 14.73
CA SER A 54 -4.07 7.62 15.33
C SER A 54 -4.27 7.68 16.85
N ARG A 55 -5.48 7.41 17.35
CA ARG A 55 -5.75 7.30 18.80
C ARG A 55 -4.97 6.17 19.43
N LEU A 56 -4.89 4.99 18.79
CA LEU A 56 -4.06 3.89 19.26
C LEU A 56 -2.58 4.29 19.32
N SER A 57 -2.08 4.94 18.28
CA SER A 57 -0.69 5.44 18.22
C SER A 57 -0.41 6.48 19.32
N ALA A 58 -1.34 7.40 19.56
CA ALA A 58 -1.21 8.44 20.60
C ALA A 58 -1.18 7.87 22.03
N ALA A 59 -1.75 6.67 22.23
CA ALA A 59 -1.73 5.99 23.53
C ALA A 59 -0.41 5.27 23.86
N ALA A 60 0.55 5.23 22.92
CA ALA A 60 1.83 4.54 23.14
C ALA A 60 2.70 5.23 24.21
N PRO A 61 3.33 4.48 25.15
CA PRO A 61 3.27 3.04 25.30
C PRO A 61 1.99 2.56 25.97
N THR A 62 1.38 1.50 25.44
CA THR A 62 0.18 0.94 26.05
C THR A 62 0.55 -0.16 27.06
N PRO A 63 0.21 0.00 28.35
CA PRO A 63 0.54 -1.00 29.39
C PRO A 63 -0.28 -2.28 29.27
N GLN A 64 -1.48 -2.18 28.70
CA GLN A 64 -2.41 -3.27 28.46
C GLN A 64 -2.83 -3.27 26.97
N PRO A 65 -3.24 -4.43 26.41
CA PRO A 65 -3.82 -4.47 25.08
C PRO A 65 -5.05 -3.55 24.97
N VAL A 66 -5.05 -2.67 23.99
CA VAL A 66 -6.18 -1.78 23.68
C VAL A 66 -7.07 -2.50 22.67
N PRO A 67 -8.35 -2.76 22.97
CA PRO A 67 -9.28 -3.33 22.01
C PRO A 67 -9.43 -2.43 20.78
N VAL A 68 -9.45 -3.03 19.59
CA VAL A 68 -9.61 -2.33 18.32
C VAL A 68 -10.73 -2.94 17.49
N GLY A 69 -11.27 -2.15 16.57
CA GLY A 69 -12.28 -2.60 15.63
C GLY A 69 -11.77 -3.64 14.64
N ASP A 70 -12.69 -4.33 13.99
CA ASP A 70 -12.41 -5.45 13.09
C ASP A 70 -11.48 -5.08 11.93
N ASP A 71 -11.63 -3.90 11.33
CA ASP A 71 -10.81 -3.49 10.19
C ASP A 71 -9.37 -3.16 10.61
N LEU A 72 -9.18 -2.41 11.70
CA LEU A 72 -7.84 -2.14 12.21
C LEU A 72 -7.15 -3.43 12.67
N TRP A 73 -7.89 -4.34 13.30
CA TRP A 73 -7.37 -5.66 13.69
C TRP A 73 -6.88 -6.45 12.48
N ARG A 74 -7.72 -6.59 11.43
CA ARG A 74 -7.36 -7.35 10.21
C ARG A 74 -6.16 -6.74 9.49
N LEU A 75 -6.14 -5.41 9.38
CA LEU A 75 -5.00 -4.70 8.79
C LEU A 75 -3.71 -5.00 9.55
N LEU A 76 -3.73 -4.91 10.89
CA LEU A 76 -2.54 -5.13 11.72
C LEU A 76 -2.07 -6.59 11.69
N VAL A 77 -2.99 -7.55 11.66
CA VAL A 77 -2.64 -8.98 11.48
C VAL A 77 -1.91 -9.16 10.15
N ARG A 78 -2.48 -8.62 9.06
CA ARG A 78 -1.85 -8.74 7.74
C ARG A 78 -0.51 -8.02 7.67
N ALA A 79 -0.41 -6.84 8.26
CA ALA A 79 0.85 -6.09 8.35
C ALA A 79 1.97 -6.89 9.05
N GLU A 80 1.66 -7.59 10.15
CA GLU A 80 2.63 -8.41 10.86
C GLU A 80 3.03 -9.67 10.07
N GLU A 81 2.10 -10.28 9.32
CA GLU A 81 2.43 -11.38 8.41
C GLU A 81 3.42 -10.94 7.34
N ILE A 82 3.15 -9.82 6.65
CA ILE A 82 4.05 -9.26 5.63
C ILE A 82 5.39 -8.82 6.24
N ARG A 83 5.38 -8.22 7.43
CA ARG A 83 6.61 -7.88 8.14
C ARG A 83 7.49 -9.11 8.37
N GLY A 84 6.88 -10.22 8.77
CA GLY A 84 7.59 -11.50 8.96
C GLY A 84 8.16 -12.06 7.66
N LEU A 85 7.39 -12.01 6.57
CA LEU A 85 7.82 -12.48 5.24
C LEU A 85 8.98 -11.65 4.66
N THR A 86 9.04 -10.35 4.97
CA THR A 86 9.98 -9.39 4.39
C THR A 86 11.15 -9.04 5.30
N ASP A 87 11.33 -9.78 6.42
CA ASP A 87 12.35 -9.51 7.45
C ASP A 87 12.38 -8.04 7.88
N GLY A 88 11.19 -7.46 8.08
CA GLY A 88 11.01 -6.09 8.52
C GLY A 88 11.30 -5.01 7.46
N ALA A 89 11.47 -5.36 6.19
CA ALA A 89 11.54 -4.36 5.11
C ALA A 89 10.20 -3.62 4.95
N PHE A 90 9.09 -4.30 5.18
CA PHE A 90 7.81 -3.70 5.51
C PHE A 90 7.61 -3.72 7.03
N ASP A 91 7.30 -2.58 7.63
CA ASP A 91 6.97 -2.48 9.05
C ASP A 91 5.96 -1.34 9.27
N ILE A 92 4.73 -1.68 9.68
CA ILE A 92 3.68 -0.70 9.91
C ILE A 92 4.00 0.27 11.06
N THR A 93 4.99 -0.05 11.91
CA THR A 93 5.42 0.83 13.00
C THR A 93 6.36 1.95 12.55
N VAL A 94 6.62 2.08 11.25
CA VAL A 94 7.54 3.06 10.65
C VAL A 94 7.11 4.53 10.81
N GLY A 95 5.93 4.79 11.34
CA GLY A 95 5.32 6.12 11.48
C GLY A 95 6.19 7.22 12.07
N PRO A 96 7.03 7.00 13.10
CA PRO A 96 7.96 8.00 13.58
C PRO A 96 8.98 8.45 12.53
N LEU A 97 9.45 7.55 11.68
CA LEU A 97 10.40 7.82 10.61
C LEU A 97 9.72 8.54 9.44
N THR A 98 8.59 8.05 8.97
CA THR A 98 7.85 8.70 7.86
C THR A 98 7.42 10.11 8.21
N THR A 99 7.08 10.37 9.47
CA THR A 99 6.79 11.73 9.97
C THR A 99 7.99 12.66 9.81
N LEU A 100 9.21 12.21 10.14
CA LEU A 100 10.42 12.99 9.94
C LEU A 100 10.72 13.22 8.46
N TRP A 101 10.56 12.21 7.61
CA TRP A 101 10.80 12.34 6.17
C TRP A 101 9.75 13.21 5.48
N ARG A 102 8.51 13.25 5.95
CA ARG A 102 7.49 14.23 5.53
C ARG A 102 7.96 15.68 5.82
N GLN A 103 8.62 15.91 6.98
CA GLN A 103 9.21 17.23 7.30
C GLN A 103 10.42 17.54 6.42
N SER A 104 11.29 16.56 6.17
CA SER A 104 12.45 16.70 5.29
C SER A 104 12.04 17.08 3.86
N ARG A 105 11.00 16.46 3.31
CA ARG A 105 10.44 16.82 1.99
C ARG A 105 9.95 18.27 1.93
N ARG A 106 9.37 18.78 3.01
CA ARG A 106 8.89 20.18 3.07
C ARG A 106 10.03 21.20 3.23
N SER A 107 11.07 20.81 3.95
CA SER A 107 12.17 21.74 4.31
C SER A 107 13.37 21.64 3.39
N GLY A 108 13.50 20.60 2.57
CA GLY A 108 14.69 20.31 1.76
C GLY A 108 15.93 19.98 2.60
N LYS A 109 15.76 19.52 3.85
CA LYS A 109 16.87 19.22 4.78
C LYS A 109 16.75 17.82 5.35
N LEU A 110 17.89 17.15 5.55
CA LEU A 110 17.93 15.85 6.23
C LEU A 110 17.38 15.96 7.66
N PRO A 111 16.81 14.87 8.20
CA PRO A 111 16.44 14.81 9.61
C PRO A 111 17.66 15.06 10.50
N ARG A 112 17.50 15.79 11.58
CA ARG A 112 18.56 15.95 12.58
C ARG A 112 18.92 14.58 13.17
N PRO A 113 20.22 14.28 13.40
CA PRO A 113 20.67 12.97 13.90
C PRO A 113 20.01 12.55 15.22
N ASP A 114 19.82 13.48 16.16
CA ASP A 114 19.14 13.23 17.43
C ASP A 114 17.67 12.82 17.24
N LYS A 115 16.95 13.48 16.31
CA LYS A 115 15.56 13.16 15.97
C LYS A 115 15.43 11.83 15.24
N LEU A 116 16.37 11.57 14.31
CA LEU A 116 16.41 10.29 13.59
C LEU A 116 16.66 9.12 14.55
N ALA A 117 17.62 9.27 15.50
CA ALA A 117 17.89 8.27 16.50
C ALA A 117 16.67 8.00 17.40
N ALA A 118 15.99 9.05 17.85
CA ALA A 118 14.77 8.92 18.65
C ALA A 118 13.63 8.22 17.88
N ALA A 119 13.43 8.58 16.61
CA ALA A 119 12.42 7.96 15.77
C ALA A 119 12.72 6.46 15.52
N ARG A 120 13.98 6.12 15.24
CA ARG A 120 14.41 4.71 15.09
C ARG A 120 14.19 3.89 16.37
N ALA A 121 14.43 4.46 17.54
CA ALA A 121 14.19 3.79 18.82
C ALA A 121 12.69 3.50 19.06
N ALA A 122 11.80 4.26 18.44
CA ALA A 122 10.35 4.09 18.52
C ALA A 122 9.77 3.12 17.45
N VAL A 123 10.56 2.71 16.45
CA VAL A 123 10.16 1.75 15.40
C VAL A 123 10.53 0.33 15.81
N GLY A 124 9.73 -0.63 15.41
CA GLY A 124 10.01 -2.06 15.51
C GLY A 124 8.78 -2.89 15.82
N GLY A 125 8.42 -3.78 14.89
CA GLY A 125 7.29 -4.70 15.05
C GLY A 125 7.45 -5.68 16.21
N ASP A 126 8.68 -5.89 16.73
CA ASP A 126 8.90 -6.64 17.96
C ASP A 126 8.25 -5.98 19.21
N ALA A 127 7.92 -4.70 19.13
CA ALA A 127 7.22 -3.96 20.17
C ALA A 127 5.71 -3.79 19.91
N LEU A 128 5.23 -4.14 18.73
CA LEU A 128 3.80 -4.32 18.43
C LEU A 128 3.39 -5.73 18.88
N ARG A 129 2.32 -5.83 19.67
CA ARG A 129 1.77 -7.12 20.10
C ARG A 129 0.27 -7.18 19.82
N LEU A 130 -0.13 -8.25 19.17
CA LEU A 130 -1.51 -8.56 18.88
C LEU A 130 -2.00 -9.65 19.84
N ASP A 131 -3.08 -9.40 20.57
CA ASP A 131 -3.76 -10.37 21.41
C ASP A 131 -5.03 -10.85 20.70
N PRO A 132 -5.05 -12.07 20.11
CA PRO A 132 -6.20 -12.54 19.35
C PRO A 132 -7.42 -12.84 20.22
N LYS A 133 -7.26 -13.08 21.53
CA LYS A 133 -8.39 -13.35 22.43
C LYS A 133 -9.17 -12.08 22.75
N LEU A 134 -8.46 -10.98 22.91
CA LEU A 134 -9.07 -9.68 23.23
C LEU A 134 -9.30 -8.83 21.98
N ARG A 135 -8.79 -9.23 20.80
CA ARG A 135 -8.61 -8.35 19.63
C ARG A 135 -7.96 -7.04 20.06
N GLY A 136 -6.94 -7.17 20.90
CA GLY A 136 -6.27 -6.06 21.53
C GLY A 136 -4.86 -5.85 20.99
N VAL A 137 -4.45 -4.60 20.93
CA VAL A 137 -3.15 -4.18 20.40
C VAL A 137 -2.34 -3.48 21.48
N SER A 138 -1.07 -3.87 21.63
CA SER A 138 -0.13 -3.17 22.51
C SER A 138 1.01 -2.57 21.70
N LEU A 139 1.29 -1.30 21.92
CA LEU A 139 2.46 -0.57 21.45
C LEU A 139 3.41 -0.36 22.63
N ARG A 140 4.52 -1.08 22.69
CA ARG A 140 5.33 -1.21 23.91
C ARG A 140 6.43 -0.16 24.07
N ARG A 141 6.75 0.60 23.01
CA ARG A 141 7.79 1.64 23.07
C ARG A 141 7.18 3.03 23.12
N PRO A 142 7.74 3.95 23.90
CA PRO A 142 7.34 5.37 23.86
C PRO A 142 7.52 5.94 22.45
N GLY A 143 6.55 6.73 21.98
CA GLY A 143 6.60 7.38 20.68
C GLY A 143 6.36 6.47 19.47
N MET A 144 6.00 5.21 19.67
CA MET A 144 5.53 4.35 18.56
C MET A 144 4.36 5.00 17.85
N ARG A 145 4.35 4.89 16.54
CA ARG A 145 3.28 5.38 15.69
C ARG A 145 3.11 4.43 14.51
N LEU A 146 1.87 4.06 14.24
CA LEU A 146 1.53 3.24 13.09
C LEU A 146 1.39 4.12 11.84
N ASP A 147 1.85 3.62 10.71
CA ASP A 147 1.69 4.24 9.39
C ASP A 147 1.17 3.19 8.40
N PRO A 148 -0.08 3.31 7.93
CA PRO A 148 -0.68 2.37 7.00
C PRO A 148 -0.36 2.68 5.54
N GLY A 149 0.50 3.66 5.25
CA GLY A 149 0.72 4.20 3.89
C GLY A 149 1.22 3.20 2.85
N GLY A 150 1.69 2.02 3.25
CA GLY A 150 2.11 0.96 2.35
C GLY A 150 1.28 -0.32 2.46
N ILE A 151 0.02 -0.25 2.94
CA ILE A 151 -0.91 -1.39 3.01
C ILE A 151 -2.37 -0.91 3.04
N GLY A 152 -2.60 0.32 3.47
CA GLY A 152 -3.93 0.80 3.79
C GLY A 152 -4.80 1.06 2.58
N MET A 153 -4.20 1.49 1.47
CA MET A 153 -4.94 1.77 0.24
C MET A 153 -5.42 0.46 -0.39
N GLY A 154 -4.52 -0.52 -0.50
CA GLY A 154 -4.85 -1.85 -0.98
C GLY A 154 -5.93 -2.53 -0.11
N TYR A 155 -5.77 -2.47 1.22
CA TYR A 155 -6.78 -2.99 2.15
C TYR A 155 -8.15 -2.32 1.96
N ALA A 156 -8.19 -1.00 1.85
CA ALA A 156 -9.44 -0.28 1.66
C ALA A 156 -10.11 -0.62 0.32
N ALA A 157 -9.33 -0.79 -0.75
CA ALA A 157 -9.83 -1.22 -2.06
C ALA A 157 -10.44 -2.64 -1.99
N ASP A 158 -9.82 -3.58 -1.27
CA ASP A 158 -10.36 -4.91 -1.01
C ASP A 158 -11.72 -4.84 -0.30
N ARG A 159 -11.82 -4.00 0.73
CA ARG A 159 -13.06 -3.83 1.49
C ARG A 159 -14.18 -3.23 0.64
N VAL A 160 -13.85 -2.26 -0.20
CA VAL A 160 -14.80 -1.69 -1.17
C VAL A 160 -15.28 -2.77 -2.14
N LEU A 161 -14.37 -3.58 -2.70
CA LEU A 161 -14.73 -4.67 -3.59
C LEU A 161 -15.65 -5.69 -2.93
N ALA A 162 -15.41 -6.00 -1.64
CA ALA A 162 -16.26 -6.88 -0.86
C ALA A 162 -17.69 -6.31 -0.64
N VAL A 163 -17.83 -5.00 -0.45
CA VAL A 163 -19.15 -4.33 -0.37
C VAL A 163 -19.87 -4.41 -1.71
N LEU A 164 -19.18 -4.19 -2.83
CA LEU A 164 -19.77 -4.31 -4.16
C LEU A 164 -20.26 -5.74 -4.43
N ALA A 165 -19.46 -6.76 -4.07
CA ALA A 165 -19.85 -8.17 -4.19
C ALA A 165 -21.09 -8.52 -3.34
N ALA A 166 -21.17 -8.00 -2.10
CA ALA A 166 -22.34 -8.19 -1.23
C ALA A 166 -23.63 -7.56 -1.79
N LEU A 167 -23.51 -6.59 -2.69
CA LEU A 167 -24.62 -5.97 -3.43
C LEU A 167 -24.94 -6.67 -4.76
N GLY A 168 -24.31 -7.83 -5.03
CA GLY A 168 -24.53 -8.59 -6.25
C GLY A 168 -23.78 -8.07 -7.49
N ILE A 169 -22.72 -7.28 -7.28
CA ILE A 169 -21.85 -6.81 -8.35
C ILE A 169 -20.68 -7.81 -8.51
N ASP A 170 -20.76 -8.69 -9.49
CA ASP A 170 -19.73 -9.70 -9.72
C ASP A 170 -18.49 -9.11 -10.44
N SER A 171 -18.69 -8.10 -11.32
CA SER A 171 -17.63 -7.52 -12.13
C SER A 171 -17.41 -6.06 -11.74
N ALA A 172 -16.32 -5.81 -11.02
CA ALA A 172 -15.94 -4.50 -10.51
C ALA A 172 -14.44 -4.28 -10.55
N MET A 173 -14.03 -3.02 -10.67
CA MET A 173 -12.68 -2.53 -10.51
C MET A 173 -12.70 -1.34 -9.55
N VAL A 174 -11.81 -1.37 -8.57
CA VAL A 174 -11.51 -0.27 -7.65
C VAL A 174 -10.09 0.17 -7.89
N ASP A 175 -9.89 1.43 -8.25
CA ASP A 175 -8.59 2.06 -8.47
C ASP A 175 -8.42 3.20 -7.48
N ALA A 176 -7.50 3.04 -6.56
CA ALA A 176 -7.12 4.02 -5.54
C ALA A 176 -5.76 4.65 -5.90
N SER A 177 -5.72 5.34 -7.07
CA SER A 177 -4.53 6.05 -7.58
C SER A 177 -3.32 5.15 -7.84
N GLY A 178 -3.57 3.97 -8.41
CA GLY A 178 -2.56 2.98 -8.77
C GLY A 178 -2.56 1.72 -7.90
N ASP A 179 -3.32 1.72 -6.79
CA ASP A 179 -3.69 0.52 -6.06
C ASP A 179 -5.00 0.01 -6.65
N VAL A 180 -4.92 -0.98 -7.54
CA VAL A 180 -6.05 -1.48 -8.33
C VAL A 180 -6.43 -2.86 -7.87
N VAL A 181 -7.71 -3.06 -7.53
CA VAL A 181 -8.27 -4.37 -7.20
C VAL A 181 -9.41 -4.69 -8.16
N VAL A 182 -9.42 -5.90 -8.71
CA VAL A 182 -10.43 -6.33 -9.68
C VAL A 182 -11.06 -7.67 -9.30
N SER A 183 -12.37 -7.76 -9.52
CA SER A 183 -13.13 -9.01 -9.37
C SER A 183 -13.24 -9.78 -10.70
N ALA A 184 -14.36 -10.46 -10.95
CA ALA A 184 -14.58 -11.18 -12.19
C ALA A 184 -14.43 -10.29 -13.43
N PRO A 185 -14.07 -10.86 -14.58
CA PRO A 185 -13.85 -10.09 -15.83
C PRO A 185 -15.08 -9.28 -16.24
N PRO A 186 -14.90 -8.15 -16.93
CA PRO A 186 -16.00 -7.50 -17.62
C PRO A 186 -16.70 -8.47 -18.60
N PRO A 187 -18.04 -8.38 -18.74
CA PRO A 187 -18.78 -9.28 -19.62
C PRO A 187 -18.19 -9.35 -21.03
N GLY A 188 -17.92 -10.59 -21.51
CA GLY A 188 -17.39 -10.85 -22.83
C GLY A 188 -15.88 -10.58 -23.00
N THR A 189 -15.15 -10.40 -21.90
CA THR A 189 -13.69 -10.20 -21.94
C THR A 189 -12.95 -11.25 -21.10
N ALA A 190 -11.64 -11.39 -21.32
CA ALA A 190 -10.78 -12.29 -20.54
C ALA A 190 -10.39 -11.73 -19.17
N GLY A 191 -10.45 -10.41 -19.01
CA GLY A 191 -10.03 -9.72 -17.77
C GLY A 191 -10.13 -8.21 -17.90
N TRP A 192 -9.80 -7.54 -16.79
CA TRP A 192 -9.66 -6.10 -16.72
C TRP A 192 -8.30 -5.69 -17.31
N ARG A 193 -8.31 -4.65 -18.13
CA ARG A 193 -7.08 -4.08 -18.69
C ARG A 193 -6.55 -3.01 -17.74
N ILE A 194 -5.38 -3.25 -17.18
CA ILE A 194 -4.74 -2.38 -16.18
C ILE A 194 -3.42 -1.89 -16.75
N ALA A 195 -3.27 -0.56 -16.86
CA ALA A 195 -2.01 0.03 -17.27
C ALA A 195 -1.00 -0.04 -16.11
N VAL A 196 0.19 -0.54 -16.39
CA VAL A 196 1.29 -0.58 -15.42
C VAL A 196 2.03 0.75 -15.47
N ALA A 197 2.25 1.36 -14.31
CA ALA A 197 3.06 2.56 -14.21
C ALA A 197 4.56 2.19 -14.24
N GLY A 198 5.30 2.81 -15.15
CA GLY A 198 6.76 2.72 -15.25
C GLY A 198 7.44 4.05 -14.96
N LEU A 199 8.75 4.12 -15.16
CA LEU A 199 9.49 5.37 -15.19
C LEU A 199 9.33 6.05 -16.56
N PRO A 200 9.46 7.39 -16.64
CA PRO A 200 9.51 8.09 -17.93
C PRO A 200 10.63 7.51 -18.80
N GLY A 201 10.29 7.07 -20.00
CA GLY A 201 11.24 6.41 -20.92
C GLY A 201 11.31 4.89 -20.79
N ASP A 202 10.48 4.28 -19.96
CA ASP A 202 10.29 2.83 -19.91
C ASP A 202 9.40 2.39 -21.09
N ASP A 203 10.05 1.94 -22.14
CA ASP A 203 9.39 1.49 -23.39
C ASP A 203 9.31 -0.04 -23.51
N ALA A 204 9.63 -0.76 -22.43
CA ALA A 204 9.58 -2.23 -22.43
C ALA A 204 8.16 -2.75 -22.78
N PRO A 205 8.04 -3.78 -23.61
CA PRO A 205 6.74 -4.31 -24.06
C PRO A 205 5.86 -4.79 -22.91
N ASP A 206 6.46 -5.43 -21.89
CA ASP A 206 5.81 -5.95 -20.69
C ASP A 206 5.31 -4.86 -19.71
N ALA A 207 5.63 -3.58 -20.01
CA ALA A 207 5.25 -2.43 -19.18
C ALA A 207 3.84 -1.88 -19.46
N LYS A 208 3.15 -2.33 -20.50
CA LYS A 208 2.06 -1.49 -21.07
C LYS A 208 0.66 -1.79 -20.55
N THR A 209 0.24 -3.02 -20.45
CA THR A 209 -1.13 -3.36 -20.02
C THR A 209 -1.22 -4.81 -19.55
N LEU A 210 -1.64 -5.01 -18.33
CA LEU A 210 -2.01 -6.33 -17.79
C LEU A 210 -3.48 -6.64 -18.10
N VAL A 211 -3.81 -7.92 -18.29
CA VAL A 211 -5.20 -8.41 -18.38
C VAL A 211 -5.43 -9.36 -17.22
N LEU A 212 -6.13 -8.89 -16.19
CA LEU A 212 -6.25 -9.59 -14.92
C LEU A 212 -7.72 -9.75 -14.49
N SER A 213 -7.98 -10.76 -13.67
CA SER A 213 -9.25 -10.97 -12.99
C SER A 213 -9.00 -11.58 -11.60
N GLN A 214 -9.85 -11.24 -10.63
CA GLN A 214 -9.73 -11.71 -9.25
C GLN A 214 -8.30 -11.51 -8.71
N ALA A 215 -7.77 -10.31 -8.87
CA ALA A 215 -6.40 -9.95 -8.53
C ALA A 215 -6.30 -8.49 -8.10
N ALA A 216 -5.17 -8.16 -7.54
CA ALA A 216 -4.76 -6.80 -7.22
C ALA A 216 -3.43 -6.45 -7.89
N VAL A 217 -3.26 -5.19 -8.22
CA VAL A 217 -2.01 -4.62 -8.76
C VAL A 217 -1.72 -3.33 -8.04
N THR A 218 -0.54 -3.20 -7.47
CA THR A 218 -0.06 -1.97 -6.84
C THR A 218 1.30 -1.60 -7.42
N THR A 219 1.50 -0.31 -7.66
CA THR A 219 2.82 0.21 -8.01
C THR A 219 3.33 1.17 -6.93
N SER A 220 4.31 0.74 -6.18
CA SER A 220 5.12 1.59 -5.31
C SER A 220 6.23 2.25 -6.12
N GLY A 221 6.41 3.56 -5.94
CA GLY A 221 7.46 4.27 -6.65
C GLY A 221 7.67 5.70 -6.14
N ASP A 222 8.85 6.22 -6.41
CA ASP A 222 9.26 7.54 -5.94
C ASP A 222 9.17 8.64 -7.02
N ALA A 223 8.66 8.31 -8.20
CA ALA A 223 8.61 9.25 -9.32
C ALA A 223 7.91 10.58 -8.97
N ARG A 224 6.92 10.54 -8.06
CA ARG A 224 6.13 11.72 -7.65
C ARG A 224 6.38 12.17 -6.22
N GLN A 225 7.02 11.36 -5.38
CA GLN A 225 7.14 11.61 -3.94
C GLN A 225 8.57 11.37 -3.44
N ALA A 226 9.51 12.15 -3.98
CA ALA A 226 10.91 12.19 -3.55
C ALA A 226 11.33 13.60 -3.15
N VAL A 227 12.51 13.72 -2.56
CA VAL A 227 13.19 14.98 -2.29
C VAL A 227 14.68 14.85 -2.60
N ASP A 228 15.23 15.86 -3.28
CA ASP A 228 16.67 15.95 -3.51
C ASP A 228 17.31 16.83 -2.43
N ILE A 229 18.24 16.24 -1.66
CA ILE A 229 18.95 16.92 -0.59
C ILE A 229 20.45 16.67 -0.80
N ASP A 230 21.22 17.74 -0.88
CA ASP A 230 22.68 17.70 -1.08
C ASP A 230 23.12 16.82 -2.29
N GLY A 231 22.35 16.89 -3.39
CA GLY A 231 22.61 16.15 -4.62
C GLY A 231 22.25 14.66 -4.57
N ARG A 232 21.60 14.22 -3.51
CA ARG A 232 21.09 12.85 -3.37
C ARG A 232 19.58 12.83 -3.29
N ARG A 233 18.97 11.93 -4.07
CA ARG A 233 17.53 11.68 -4.06
C ARG A 233 17.13 10.75 -2.92
N TYR A 234 16.05 11.10 -2.22
CA TYR A 234 15.42 10.28 -1.17
C TYR A 234 13.95 10.14 -1.46
N SER A 235 13.49 8.90 -1.51
CA SER A 235 12.08 8.54 -1.65
C SER A 235 11.29 8.88 -0.38
N HIS A 236 9.97 8.94 -0.51
CA HIS A 236 9.05 8.93 0.63
C HIS A 236 9.00 7.57 1.33
N ILE A 237 9.39 6.50 0.64
CA ILE A 237 9.50 5.14 1.21
C ILE A 237 10.77 5.10 2.06
N VAL A 238 10.60 4.74 3.33
CA VAL A 238 11.68 4.72 4.32
C VAL A 238 11.99 3.28 4.69
N ASP A 239 13.26 2.89 4.64
CA ASP A 239 13.70 1.61 5.17
C ASP A 239 13.60 1.62 6.72
N PRO A 240 12.72 0.83 7.32
CA PRO A 240 12.52 0.80 8.77
C PRO A 240 13.78 0.42 9.56
N ARG A 241 14.69 -0.35 8.95
CA ARG A 241 15.91 -0.87 9.55
C ARG A 241 16.99 0.20 9.67
N THR A 242 17.11 1.07 8.67
CA THR A 242 18.10 2.14 8.62
C THR A 242 17.53 3.50 9.05
N GLY A 243 16.25 3.72 8.87
CA GLY A 243 15.57 4.98 9.08
C GLY A 243 15.78 5.99 7.94
N ILE A 244 16.34 5.55 6.81
CA ILE A 244 16.67 6.40 5.66
C ILE A 244 15.69 6.13 4.52
N GLY A 245 15.23 7.19 3.87
CA GLY A 245 14.45 7.08 2.63
C GLY A 245 15.27 6.35 1.55
N VAL A 246 14.67 5.38 0.86
CA VAL A 246 15.34 4.67 -0.23
C VAL A 246 15.81 5.64 -1.29
N SER A 247 16.90 5.33 -1.98
CA SER A 247 17.54 6.24 -2.94
C SER A 247 17.53 5.67 -4.35
N GLY A 248 17.41 6.57 -5.32
CA GLY A 248 17.32 6.24 -6.74
C GLY A 248 15.86 6.15 -7.21
N PRO A 249 15.57 6.67 -8.41
CA PRO A 249 14.25 6.53 -9.00
C PRO A 249 13.99 5.07 -9.34
N ALA A 250 12.88 4.55 -8.80
CA ALA A 250 12.43 3.20 -9.02
C ALA A 250 10.91 3.11 -9.01
N ALA A 251 10.38 2.12 -9.70
CA ALA A 251 8.99 1.71 -9.63
C ALA A 251 8.92 0.19 -9.47
N VAL A 252 8.15 -0.27 -8.51
CA VAL A 252 7.92 -1.69 -8.26
C VAL A 252 6.43 -1.96 -8.35
N THR A 253 6.03 -2.73 -9.35
CA THR A 253 4.65 -3.18 -9.52
C THR A 253 4.54 -4.61 -9.03
N VAL A 254 3.58 -4.86 -8.14
CA VAL A 254 3.27 -6.20 -7.61
C VAL A 254 1.85 -6.58 -7.99
N ILE A 255 1.69 -7.81 -8.48
CA ILE A 255 0.43 -8.50 -8.64
C ILE A 255 0.27 -9.45 -7.46
N ALA A 256 -0.92 -9.49 -6.86
CA ALA A 256 -1.26 -10.41 -5.78
C ALA A 256 -2.76 -10.78 -5.82
N ALA A 257 -3.18 -11.69 -4.96
CA ALA A 257 -4.58 -12.08 -4.85
C ALA A 257 -5.48 -10.99 -4.21
N ASP A 258 -4.89 -10.11 -3.39
CA ASP A 258 -5.58 -9.04 -2.67
C ASP A 258 -4.74 -7.75 -2.63
N GLY A 259 -5.41 -6.61 -2.48
CA GLY A 259 -4.79 -5.29 -2.50
C GLY A 259 -3.85 -5.04 -1.33
N ALA A 260 -4.22 -5.47 -0.12
CA ALA A 260 -3.36 -5.31 1.06
C ALA A 260 -2.00 -5.98 0.87
N THR A 261 -2.01 -7.19 0.27
CA THR A 261 -0.78 -7.93 -0.05
C THR A 261 0.04 -7.24 -1.14
N ALA A 262 -0.61 -6.83 -2.24
CA ALA A 262 0.07 -6.16 -3.34
C ALA A 262 0.75 -4.87 -2.88
N ASP A 263 0.05 -4.02 -2.14
CA ASP A 263 0.52 -2.73 -1.61
C ASP A 263 1.71 -2.94 -0.65
N ALA A 264 1.57 -3.84 0.34
CA ALA A 264 2.63 -4.07 1.31
C ALA A 264 3.88 -4.72 0.70
N LEU A 265 3.73 -5.66 -0.24
CA LEU A 265 4.87 -6.28 -0.94
C LEU A 265 5.55 -5.29 -1.90
N ALA A 266 4.81 -4.41 -2.59
CA ALA A 266 5.40 -3.38 -3.43
C ALA A 266 6.24 -2.38 -2.61
N THR A 267 5.74 -1.99 -1.43
CA THR A 267 6.48 -1.16 -0.47
C THR A 267 7.74 -1.88 0.05
N ALA A 268 7.61 -3.15 0.49
CA ALA A 268 8.75 -3.95 0.94
C ALA A 268 9.80 -4.13 -0.16
N ALA A 269 9.37 -4.42 -1.38
CA ALA A 269 10.24 -4.65 -2.52
C ALA A 269 11.02 -3.39 -2.92
N SER A 270 10.42 -2.21 -2.75
CA SER A 270 11.12 -0.93 -2.91
C SER A 270 12.27 -0.73 -1.91
N VAL A 271 12.16 -1.34 -0.72
CA VAL A 271 13.19 -1.30 0.33
C VAL A 271 14.26 -2.36 0.11
N LEU A 272 13.86 -3.57 -0.32
CA LEU A 272 14.76 -4.72 -0.50
C LEU A 272 15.63 -4.61 -1.76
N GLY A 273 15.11 -3.97 -2.80
CA GLY A 273 15.67 -4.03 -4.14
C GLY A 273 15.32 -5.33 -4.88
N PRO A 274 15.59 -5.40 -6.20
CA PRO A 274 15.06 -6.48 -7.06
C PRO A 274 15.47 -7.89 -6.63
N ASP A 275 16.75 -8.13 -6.32
CA ASP A 275 17.25 -9.48 -6.04
C ASP A 275 16.63 -10.08 -4.76
N ALA A 276 16.71 -9.35 -3.64
CA ALA A 276 16.18 -9.84 -2.37
C ALA A 276 14.63 -9.87 -2.35
N ALA A 277 13.98 -8.96 -3.08
CA ALA A 277 12.53 -8.93 -3.16
C ALA A 277 11.98 -10.06 -4.06
N ALA A 278 12.71 -10.47 -5.11
CA ALA A 278 12.28 -11.59 -5.97
C ALA A 278 12.10 -12.87 -5.17
N ASP A 279 13.07 -13.22 -4.32
CA ASP A 279 13.01 -14.42 -3.48
C ASP A 279 11.77 -14.40 -2.55
N VAL A 280 11.46 -13.23 -1.97
CA VAL A 280 10.29 -13.06 -1.10
C VAL A 280 8.99 -13.22 -1.89
N ILE A 281 8.88 -12.54 -3.03
CA ILE A 281 7.66 -12.49 -3.83
C ILE A 281 7.36 -13.86 -4.47
N ASP A 282 8.38 -14.54 -5.01
CA ASP A 282 8.24 -15.88 -5.60
C ASP A 282 7.88 -16.93 -4.53
N GLY A 283 8.19 -16.67 -3.26
CA GLY A 283 7.75 -17.48 -2.12
C GLY A 283 6.27 -17.28 -1.73
N VAL A 284 5.58 -16.27 -2.24
CA VAL A 284 4.17 -16.00 -1.93
C VAL A 284 3.28 -16.47 -3.08
N PRO A 285 2.42 -17.47 -2.88
CA PRO A 285 1.59 -18.03 -3.95
C PRO A 285 0.71 -16.96 -4.64
N GLY A 286 0.74 -16.94 -5.97
CA GLY A 286 -0.05 -16.01 -6.77
C GLY A 286 0.48 -14.58 -6.82
N CYS A 287 1.67 -14.34 -6.24
CA CYS A 287 2.34 -13.04 -6.34
C CYS A 287 3.36 -13.04 -7.47
N SER A 288 3.55 -11.89 -8.08
CA SER A 288 4.62 -11.61 -9.03
C SER A 288 4.93 -10.13 -9.04
N ALA A 289 6.13 -9.76 -9.49
CA ALA A 289 6.56 -8.37 -9.50
C ALA A 289 7.34 -7.99 -10.77
N ARG A 290 7.25 -6.71 -11.11
CA ARG A 290 8.10 -6.03 -12.08
C ARG A 290 8.82 -4.87 -11.40
N PHE A 291 10.11 -4.81 -11.59
CA PHE A 291 10.99 -3.77 -11.09
C PHE A 291 11.51 -2.93 -12.25
N VAL A 292 11.52 -1.62 -12.08
CA VAL A 292 12.06 -0.66 -13.05
C VAL A 292 12.90 0.35 -12.29
N TRP A 293 14.14 0.60 -12.74
CA TRP A 293 15.00 1.58 -12.10
C TRP A 293 15.88 2.32 -13.10
N GLN A 294 16.37 3.49 -12.70
CA GLN A 294 17.34 4.25 -13.45
C GLN A 294 18.74 3.63 -13.31
N ALA A 295 19.40 3.32 -14.40
CA ALA A 295 20.76 2.80 -14.46
C ALA A 295 21.60 3.66 -15.41
N GLY A 296 22.42 4.55 -14.84
CA GLY A 296 23.11 5.57 -15.63
C GLY A 296 22.14 6.46 -16.40
N ASP A 297 22.33 6.57 -17.69
CA ASP A 297 21.44 7.34 -18.59
C ASP A 297 20.26 6.50 -19.13
N GLY A 298 20.19 5.23 -18.80
CA GLY A 298 19.16 4.29 -19.26
C GLY A 298 18.21 3.81 -18.16
N ILE A 299 17.20 3.05 -18.58
CA ILE A 299 16.26 2.36 -17.69
C ILE A 299 16.51 0.88 -17.79
N GLU A 300 16.63 0.24 -16.66
CA GLU A 300 16.68 -1.21 -16.54
C GLU A 300 15.40 -1.73 -15.86
N HIS A 301 15.04 -2.96 -16.18
CA HIS A 301 13.91 -3.64 -15.58
C HIS A 301 14.17 -5.13 -15.43
N CYS A 302 13.49 -5.75 -14.49
CA CYS A 302 13.39 -7.20 -14.37
C CYS A 302 12.02 -7.60 -13.81
N THR A 303 11.68 -8.89 -13.97
CA THR A 303 10.44 -9.46 -13.45
C THR A 303 10.72 -10.73 -12.68
N THR A 304 9.85 -11.07 -11.73
CA THR A 304 9.83 -12.39 -11.09
C THR A 304 9.24 -13.43 -12.03
N ALA A 305 9.47 -14.72 -11.71
CA ALA A 305 9.09 -15.85 -12.57
C ALA A 305 7.58 -15.92 -12.90
N GLY A 306 6.72 -15.45 -12.02
CA GLY A 306 5.26 -15.45 -12.17
C GLY A 306 4.69 -14.23 -12.91
N TRP A 307 5.52 -13.28 -13.36
CA TRP A 307 5.02 -12.09 -14.07
C TRP A 307 4.37 -12.48 -15.38
N PRO A 308 3.15 -11.98 -15.71
CA PRO A 308 2.48 -12.31 -16.96
C PRO A 308 3.34 -11.91 -18.17
N ALA A 309 3.63 -12.89 -19.04
CA ALA A 309 4.17 -12.61 -20.36
C ALA A 309 3.08 -11.99 -21.24
N ASP A 310 3.49 -11.18 -22.23
CA ASP A 310 2.60 -10.60 -23.26
C ASP A 310 1.82 -11.65 -24.06
#